data_12eea13da3e213cd5859b37c0fe52535
#
_entry.id   12eea13da3e213cd5859b37c0fe52535
#
_cell.length_a   1.000
_cell.length_b   1.000
_cell.length_c   1.000
_cell.angle_alpha   90.00
_cell.angle_beta   90.00
_cell.angle_gamma   90.00
#
_symmetry.space_group_name_H-M   'P 1'
#
loop_
_entity.id
_entity.type
_entity.pdbx_description
1 polymer ?
#
loop_
_entity_poly.entity_id
_entity_poly.type
_entity_poly.pdbx_seq_one_letter_code
_entity_poly.pdbx_strand_id
1 'polypeptide(L)'
;MRHPAEADGVCFDMDGVLVQSEEFWVAEQRGHILPTTAPNDHIPVSAITGRSYREVYPDLAAEYDVAVSRAEFEALFEAVGERIYGEQARLLEGTHDLLSALAARDTRLALTTSSPHEWIALVDERFGLTEHLDVVLSAEDLDGPGKPAPGIYERGAAELGVPPENCVAVEDSTAGVRAATDAGLYTVGFRGDCAAEPPRGDETDLSAADEVVTGIEGLRGTLLDE
;
A
#
# COMPACT_ATOMS: atom_id res chain seq x y z
N MET A 1 -12.28 16.63 13.90
CA MET A 1 -11.80 15.27 13.60
C MET A 1 -12.00 14.44 14.85
N ARG A 2 -12.62 13.25 14.76
CA ARG A 2 -12.76 12.34 15.91
C ARG A 2 -11.40 11.71 16.21
N HIS A 3 -11.22 11.15 17.40
CA HIS A 3 -10.04 10.34 17.70
C HIS A 3 -9.99 9.12 16.75
N PRO A 4 -8.82 8.68 16.25
CA PRO A 4 -8.74 7.54 15.34
C PRO A 4 -9.42 6.27 15.85
N ALA A 5 -9.39 6.01 17.17
CA ALA A 5 -10.08 4.88 17.79
C ALA A 5 -11.63 4.98 17.79
N GLU A 6 -12.19 6.14 17.41
CA GLU A 6 -13.63 6.37 17.24
C GLU A 6 -14.03 6.43 15.76
N ALA A 7 -13.14 6.02 14.85
CA ALA A 7 -13.40 6.01 13.41
C ALA A 7 -14.52 5.01 13.06
N ASP A 8 -15.41 5.43 12.16
CA ASP A 8 -16.48 4.59 11.64
C ASP A 8 -15.96 3.66 10.51
N GLY A 9 -14.81 4.02 9.89
CA GLY A 9 -14.17 3.23 8.83
C GLY A 9 -12.64 3.31 8.85
N VAL A 10 -11.97 2.23 8.41
CA VAL A 10 -10.52 2.19 8.23
C VAL A 10 -10.19 1.66 6.84
N CYS A 11 -9.38 2.39 6.10
CA CYS A 11 -8.83 2.01 4.81
C CYS A 11 -7.36 1.63 4.99
N PHE A 12 -7.04 0.37 4.78
CA PHE A 12 -5.68 -0.14 4.86
C PHE A 12 -5.05 -0.22 3.47
N ASP A 13 -3.81 0.24 3.33
CA ASP A 13 -2.97 -0.26 2.25
C ASP A 13 -2.61 -1.73 2.48
N MET A 14 -2.16 -2.43 1.45
CA MET A 14 -1.77 -3.83 1.52
C MET A 14 -0.28 -3.97 1.82
N ASP A 15 0.53 -3.45 0.91
CA ASP A 15 1.97 -3.68 0.87
C ASP A 15 2.70 -2.82 1.91
N GLY A 16 3.45 -3.48 2.79
CA GLY A 16 4.15 -2.80 3.88
C GLY A 16 3.24 -2.40 5.06
N VAL A 17 1.93 -2.62 4.97
CA VAL A 17 0.94 -2.39 6.04
C VAL A 17 0.38 -3.70 6.58
N LEU A 18 -0.39 -4.44 5.79
CA LEU A 18 -0.93 -5.73 6.18
C LEU A 18 -0.01 -6.90 5.78
N VAL A 19 0.71 -6.72 4.67
CA VAL A 19 1.59 -7.73 4.07
C VAL A 19 3.01 -7.19 3.97
N GLN A 20 3.95 -7.93 4.51
CA GLN A 20 5.39 -7.66 4.40
C GLN A 20 5.90 -8.19 3.05
N SER A 21 5.86 -7.34 2.02
CA SER A 21 6.30 -7.62 0.64
C SER A 21 7.45 -6.72 0.21
N GLU A 22 7.61 -5.55 0.84
CA GLU A 22 8.51 -4.48 0.45
C GLU A 22 9.99 -4.90 0.34
N GLU A 23 10.50 -5.71 1.29
CA GLU A 23 11.89 -6.17 1.26
C GLU A 23 12.19 -6.97 -0.02
N PHE A 24 11.23 -7.77 -0.49
CA PHE A 24 11.35 -8.57 -1.70
C PHE A 24 11.23 -7.69 -2.95
N TRP A 25 10.27 -6.76 -2.96
CA TRP A 25 10.12 -5.80 -4.05
C TRP A 25 11.35 -4.94 -4.24
N VAL A 26 11.89 -4.35 -3.17
CA VAL A 26 13.11 -3.53 -3.24
C VAL A 26 14.29 -4.32 -3.77
N ALA A 27 14.47 -5.58 -3.34
CA ALA A 27 15.53 -6.45 -3.83
C ALA A 27 15.40 -6.73 -5.34
N GLU A 28 14.19 -7.08 -5.81
CA GLU A 28 13.93 -7.36 -7.22
C GLU A 28 13.99 -6.09 -8.09
N GLN A 29 13.47 -4.98 -7.61
CA GLN A 29 13.56 -3.70 -8.32
C GLN A 29 15.01 -3.26 -8.52
N ARG A 30 15.83 -3.29 -7.47
CA ARG A 30 17.25 -2.92 -7.54
C ARG A 30 18.11 -3.91 -8.32
N GLY A 31 17.86 -5.20 -8.15
CA GLY A 31 18.73 -6.26 -8.68
C GLY A 31 18.33 -6.75 -10.06
N HIS A 32 17.10 -6.57 -10.46
CA HIS A 32 16.58 -7.17 -11.69
C HIS A 32 15.74 -6.21 -12.53
N ILE A 33 14.64 -5.67 -12.01
CA ILE A 33 13.66 -4.94 -12.83
C ILE A 33 14.26 -3.65 -13.40
N LEU A 34 14.75 -2.76 -12.55
CA LEU A 34 15.26 -1.45 -12.98
C LEU A 34 16.53 -1.55 -13.83
N PRO A 35 17.52 -2.40 -13.50
CA PRO A 35 18.66 -2.63 -14.39
C PRO A 35 18.30 -3.23 -15.75
N THR A 36 17.25 -4.07 -15.81
CA THR A 36 16.74 -4.60 -17.09
C THR A 36 16.01 -3.52 -17.88
N THR A 37 15.26 -2.67 -17.19
CA THR A 37 14.49 -1.58 -17.80
C THR A 37 15.40 -0.51 -18.42
N ALA A 38 16.43 -0.09 -17.72
CA ALA A 38 17.36 0.93 -18.18
C ALA A 38 18.83 0.51 -17.89
N PRO A 39 19.42 -0.38 -18.70
CA PRO A 39 20.73 -0.97 -18.44
C PRO A 39 21.90 0.03 -18.50
N ASN A 40 21.70 1.18 -19.12
CA ASN A 40 22.71 2.22 -19.26
C ASN A 40 22.45 3.44 -18.36
N ASP A 41 21.38 3.38 -17.54
CA ASP A 41 20.96 4.50 -16.69
C ASP A 41 20.70 3.99 -15.25
N HIS A 42 20.51 4.90 -14.32
CA HIS A 42 20.20 4.58 -12.93
C HIS A 42 18.85 5.14 -12.54
N ILE A 43 17.85 4.25 -12.46
CA ILE A 43 16.53 4.59 -11.95
C ILE A 43 16.51 4.34 -10.44
N PRO A 44 16.25 5.36 -9.60
CA PRO A 44 16.10 5.14 -8.15
C PRO A 44 14.78 4.39 -7.87
N VAL A 45 14.78 3.51 -6.87
CA VAL A 45 13.59 2.74 -6.47
C VAL A 45 12.43 3.68 -6.10
N SER A 46 12.72 4.82 -5.48
CA SER A 46 11.73 5.85 -5.13
C SER A 46 10.91 6.39 -6.32
N ALA A 47 11.42 6.28 -7.54
CA ALA A 47 10.66 6.69 -8.73
C ALA A 47 9.40 5.84 -8.99
N ILE A 48 9.35 4.63 -8.41
CA ILE A 48 8.27 3.66 -8.63
C ILE A 48 7.57 3.21 -7.35
N THR A 49 8.15 3.48 -6.17
CA THR A 49 7.60 3.06 -4.87
C THR A 49 6.21 3.67 -4.61
N GLY A 50 5.26 2.85 -4.14
CA GLY A 50 3.91 3.26 -3.76
C GLY A 50 2.98 3.61 -4.92
N ARG A 51 3.42 3.42 -6.17
CA ARG A 51 2.64 3.66 -7.40
C ARG A 51 2.36 2.36 -8.14
N SER A 52 1.28 2.34 -8.92
CA SER A 52 1.02 1.22 -9.84
C SER A 52 2.12 1.15 -10.92
N TYR A 53 2.75 -0.01 -11.08
CA TYR A 53 3.77 -0.22 -12.12
C TYR A 53 3.23 0.03 -13.53
N ARG A 54 1.93 -0.17 -13.75
CA ARG A 54 1.27 0.11 -15.03
C ARG A 54 1.21 1.61 -15.36
N GLU A 55 1.27 2.47 -14.35
CA GLU A 55 1.22 3.92 -14.52
C GLU A 55 2.61 4.59 -14.60
N VAL A 56 3.63 3.97 -14.03
CA VAL A 56 4.97 4.60 -13.95
C VAL A 56 5.77 4.52 -15.24
N TYR A 57 5.49 3.56 -16.13
CA TYR A 57 6.29 3.37 -17.35
C TYR A 57 6.39 4.61 -18.24
N PRO A 58 5.31 5.38 -18.50
CA PRO A 58 5.43 6.61 -19.31
C PRO A 58 6.39 7.65 -18.72
N ASP A 59 6.38 7.79 -17.38
CA ASP A 59 7.26 8.73 -16.69
C ASP A 59 8.72 8.26 -16.78
N LEU A 60 8.97 6.96 -16.57
CA LEU A 60 10.30 6.38 -16.72
C LEU A 60 10.82 6.53 -18.15
N ALA A 61 9.99 6.27 -19.15
CA ALA A 61 10.38 6.41 -20.56
C ALA A 61 10.62 7.86 -20.98
N ALA A 62 10.04 8.83 -20.27
CA ALA A 62 10.28 10.25 -20.52
C ALA A 62 11.57 10.75 -19.88
N GLU A 63 12.01 10.16 -18.78
CA GLU A 63 13.12 10.65 -17.95
C GLU A 63 14.42 9.85 -18.17
N TYR A 64 14.32 8.54 -18.46
CA TYR A 64 15.45 7.61 -18.53
C TYR A 64 15.59 6.93 -19.90
N ASP A 65 16.79 6.42 -20.19
CA ASP A 65 17.06 5.62 -21.42
C ASP A 65 16.51 4.19 -21.27
N VAL A 66 15.19 4.06 -21.39
CA VAL A 66 14.48 2.79 -21.23
C VAL A 66 14.69 1.90 -22.44
N ALA A 67 15.21 0.69 -22.24
CA ALA A 67 15.57 -0.27 -23.27
C ALA A 67 14.47 -1.32 -23.55
N VAL A 68 13.43 -1.41 -22.70
CA VAL A 68 12.32 -2.38 -22.82
C VAL A 68 11.05 -1.67 -23.28
N SER A 69 10.17 -2.39 -23.96
CA SER A 69 8.82 -1.91 -24.24
C SER A 69 7.97 -1.92 -22.96
N ARG A 70 6.83 -1.20 -22.98
CA ARG A 70 5.86 -1.20 -21.90
C ARG A 70 5.40 -2.62 -21.53
N ALA A 71 5.09 -3.44 -22.52
CA ALA A 71 4.63 -4.82 -22.30
C ALA A 71 5.72 -5.70 -21.65
N GLU A 72 7.00 -5.52 -22.03
CA GLU A 72 8.11 -6.22 -21.39
C GLU A 72 8.33 -5.75 -19.96
N PHE A 73 8.21 -4.45 -19.69
CA PHE A 73 8.28 -3.88 -18.34
C PHE A 73 7.15 -4.43 -17.45
N GLU A 74 5.91 -4.42 -17.92
CA GLU A 74 4.75 -4.96 -17.20
C GLU A 74 4.95 -6.45 -16.92
N ALA A 75 5.40 -7.24 -17.90
CA ALA A 75 5.67 -8.66 -17.72
C ALA A 75 6.78 -8.97 -16.69
N LEU A 76 7.79 -8.10 -16.56
CA LEU A 76 8.79 -8.23 -15.50
C LEU A 76 8.15 -8.09 -14.11
N PHE A 77 7.28 -7.10 -13.92
CA PHE A 77 6.56 -6.91 -12.66
C PHE A 77 5.61 -8.06 -12.36
N GLU A 78 4.84 -8.51 -13.36
CA GLU A 78 3.88 -9.61 -13.21
C GLU A 78 4.57 -10.90 -12.74
N ALA A 79 5.66 -11.30 -13.42
CA ALA A 79 6.41 -12.51 -13.06
C ALA A 79 7.04 -12.42 -11.66
N VAL A 80 7.51 -11.23 -11.26
CA VAL A 80 8.06 -11.01 -9.91
C VAL A 80 6.94 -11.00 -8.88
N GLY A 81 5.83 -10.33 -9.15
CA GLY A 81 4.67 -10.25 -8.25
C GLY A 81 4.08 -11.61 -7.94
N GLU A 82 3.87 -12.47 -8.96
CA GLU A 82 3.42 -13.84 -8.76
C GLU A 82 4.28 -14.59 -7.74
N ARG A 83 5.61 -14.46 -7.86
CA ARG A 83 6.54 -15.14 -6.95
C ARG A 83 6.52 -14.52 -5.55
N ILE A 84 6.49 -13.19 -5.45
CA ILE A 84 6.48 -12.49 -4.16
C ILE A 84 5.20 -12.85 -3.40
N TYR A 85 4.03 -12.62 -3.98
CA TYR A 85 2.76 -12.82 -3.28
C TYR A 85 2.38 -14.29 -3.15
N GLY A 86 2.72 -15.11 -4.15
CA GLY A 86 2.47 -16.56 -4.11
C GLY A 86 3.34 -17.31 -3.12
N GLU A 87 4.60 -16.86 -2.86
CA GLU A 87 5.56 -17.68 -2.13
C GLU A 87 6.29 -16.94 -0.99
N GLN A 88 6.65 -15.66 -1.16
CA GLN A 88 7.64 -15.01 -0.30
C GLN A 88 7.03 -14.06 0.73
N ALA A 89 6.04 -13.27 0.33
CA ALA A 89 5.38 -12.29 1.18
C ALA A 89 4.85 -12.93 2.47
N ARG A 90 4.84 -12.16 3.54
CA ARG A 90 4.40 -12.61 4.87
C ARG A 90 3.29 -11.70 5.36
N LEU A 91 2.31 -12.28 6.03
CA LEU A 91 1.34 -11.49 6.78
C LEU A 91 2.06 -10.81 7.95
N LEU A 92 1.78 -9.52 8.19
CA LEU A 92 2.23 -8.86 9.41
C LEU A 92 1.63 -9.56 10.63
N GLU A 93 2.47 -9.91 11.60
CA GLU A 93 2.02 -10.60 12.82
C GLU A 93 0.98 -9.75 13.57
N GLY A 94 -0.13 -10.35 13.97
CA GLY A 94 -1.24 -9.65 14.65
C GLY A 94 -2.28 -9.00 13.73
N THR A 95 -2.11 -9.06 12.39
CA THR A 95 -3.07 -8.50 11.43
C THR A 95 -4.49 -9.01 11.64
N HIS A 96 -4.70 -10.33 11.71
CA HIS A 96 -6.03 -10.90 11.91
C HIS A 96 -6.68 -10.47 13.23
N ASP A 97 -5.88 -10.38 14.29
CA ASP A 97 -6.36 -9.94 15.61
C ASP A 97 -6.77 -8.46 15.57
N LEU A 98 -6.00 -7.61 14.90
CA LEU A 98 -6.33 -6.20 14.70
C LEU A 98 -7.63 -6.04 13.90
N LEU A 99 -7.73 -6.66 12.73
CA LEU A 99 -8.91 -6.57 11.86
C LEU A 99 -10.17 -7.09 12.57
N SER A 100 -10.05 -8.23 13.27
CA SER A 100 -11.15 -8.80 14.06
C SER A 100 -11.58 -7.87 15.20
N ALA A 101 -10.63 -7.23 15.89
CA ALA A 101 -10.94 -6.32 16.99
C ALA A 101 -11.64 -5.05 16.48
N LEU A 102 -11.25 -4.52 15.32
CA LEU A 102 -11.93 -3.39 14.68
C LEU A 102 -13.35 -3.76 14.24
N ALA A 103 -13.52 -4.91 13.58
CA ALA A 103 -14.83 -5.40 13.17
C ALA A 103 -15.76 -5.63 14.36
N ALA A 104 -15.24 -6.07 15.51
CA ALA A 104 -16.02 -6.25 16.74
C ALA A 104 -16.53 -4.92 17.35
N ARG A 105 -16.02 -3.78 16.89
CA ARG A 105 -16.46 -2.42 17.25
C ARG A 105 -17.39 -1.81 16.20
N ASP A 106 -17.90 -2.60 15.27
CA ASP A 106 -18.70 -2.16 14.11
C ASP A 106 -17.93 -1.17 13.17
N THR A 107 -16.59 -1.14 13.24
CA THR A 107 -15.77 -0.37 12.31
C THR A 107 -15.73 -1.05 10.95
N ARG A 108 -16.05 -0.31 9.88
CA ARG A 108 -16.04 -0.81 8.51
C ARG A 108 -14.60 -0.82 7.95
N LEU A 109 -14.22 -1.89 7.26
CA LEU A 109 -12.84 -2.11 6.84
C LEU A 109 -12.71 -2.20 5.32
N ALA A 110 -11.77 -1.44 4.76
CA ALA A 110 -11.43 -1.50 3.35
C ALA A 110 -9.95 -1.80 3.13
N LEU A 111 -9.66 -2.55 2.08
CA LEU A 111 -8.35 -2.60 1.44
C LEU A 111 -8.33 -1.59 0.29
N THR A 112 -7.28 -0.77 0.23
CA THR A 112 -7.09 0.29 -0.77
C THR A 112 -5.66 0.26 -1.29
N THR A 113 -5.37 -0.58 -2.30
CA THR A 113 -4.01 -0.87 -2.74
C THR A 113 -3.73 -0.47 -4.18
N SER A 114 -2.46 -0.17 -4.47
CA SER A 114 -1.97 -0.01 -5.84
C SER A 114 -1.73 -1.35 -6.57
N SER A 115 -1.79 -2.46 -5.84
CA SER A 115 -1.59 -3.81 -6.38
C SER A 115 -2.79 -4.27 -7.21
N PRO A 116 -2.58 -4.97 -8.35
CA PRO A 116 -3.65 -5.49 -9.17
C PRO A 116 -4.43 -6.60 -8.48
N HIS A 117 -5.65 -6.86 -8.92
CA HIS A 117 -6.53 -7.89 -8.36
C HIS A 117 -5.92 -9.29 -8.34
N GLU A 118 -5.07 -9.62 -9.32
CA GLU A 118 -4.36 -10.91 -9.38
C GLU A 118 -3.45 -11.11 -8.16
N TRP A 119 -2.76 -10.06 -7.72
CA TRP A 119 -1.89 -10.14 -6.54
C TRP A 119 -2.69 -10.14 -5.23
N ILE A 120 -3.77 -9.37 -5.19
CA ILE A 120 -4.71 -9.43 -4.05
C ILE A 120 -5.25 -10.86 -3.89
N ALA A 121 -5.62 -11.52 -4.98
CA ALA A 121 -6.10 -12.90 -4.94
C ALA A 121 -5.04 -13.89 -4.42
N LEU A 122 -3.78 -13.74 -4.80
CA LEU A 122 -2.68 -14.57 -4.26
C LEU A 122 -2.46 -14.35 -2.75
N VAL A 123 -2.56 -13.09 -2.31
CA VAL A 123 -2.49 -12.74 -0.88
C VAL A 123 -3.66 -13.36 -0.14
N ASP A 124 -4.86 -13.25 -0.68
CA ASP A 124 -6.08 -13.78 -0.05
C ASP A 124 -6.08 -15.30 0.02
N GLU A 125 -5.65 -15.99 -1.04
CA GLU A 125 -5.51 -17.46 -1.04
C GLU A 125 -4.58 -17.95 0.09
N ARG A 126 -3.52 -17.19 0.38
CA ARG A 126 -2.54 -17.56 1.41
C ARG A 126 -2.95 -17.16 2.82
N PHE A 127 -3.60 -16.03 2.96
CA PHE A 127 -3.78 -15.38 4.27
C PHE A 127 -5.24 -15.14 4.65
N GLY A 128 -6.22 -15.26 3.73
CA GLY A 128 -7.64 -15.09 4.04
C GLY A 128 -7.99 -13.66 4.49
N LEU A 129 -7.34 -12.64 3.97
CA LEU A 129 -7.53 -11.26 4.42
C LEU A 129 -8.92 -10.71 4.10
N THR A 130 -9.50 -11.10 2.95
CA THR A 130 -10.78 -10.54 2.47
C THR A 130 -11.95 -10.93 3.36
N GLU A 131 -11.86 -11.98 4.15
CA GLU A 131 -12.91 -12.39 5.12
C GLU A 131 -13.16 -11.31 6.20
N HIS A 132 -12.20 -10.43 6.45
CA HIS A 132 -12.29 -9.37 7.45
C HIS A 132 -12.71 -8.02 6.85
N LEU A 133 -12.77 -7.91 5.52
CA LEU A 133 -12.93 -6.64 4.82
C LEU A 133 -14.34 -6.49 4.24
N ASP A 134 -14.93 -5.31 4.39
CA ASP A 134 -16.21 -4.96 3.75
C ASP A 134 -16.01 -4.56 2.29
N VAL A 135 -14.84 -3.97 1.98
CA VAL A 135 -14.49 -3.44 0.66
C VAL A 135 -13.06 -3.81 0.30
N VAL A 136 -12.84 -4.20 -0.96
CA VAL A 136 -11.51 -4.45 -1.53
C VAL A 136 -11.38 -3.65 -2.81
N LEU A 137 -10.44 -2.70 -2.83
CA LEU A 137 -10.17 -1.83 -3.98
C LEU A 137 -8.73 -1.94 -4.44
N SER A 138 -8.57 -2.18 -5.72
CA SER A 138 -7.34 -2.04 -6.48
C SER A 138 -7.29 -0.69 -7.20
N ALA A 139 -6.09 -0.19 -7.51
CA ALA A 139 -5.96 0.93 -8.45
C ALA A 139 -6.59 0.63 -9.82
N GLU A 140 -6.76 -0.65 -10.19
CA GLU A 140 -7.43 -1.06 -11.44
C GLU A 140 -8.93 -0.75 -11.46
N ASP A 141 -9.55 -0.52 -10.30
CA ASP A 141 -10.95 -0.17 -10.19
C ASP A 141 -11.23 1.31 -10.47
N LEU A 142 -10.18 2.14 -10.59
CA LEU A 142 -10.31 3.57 -10.77
C LEU A 142 -10.44 3.96 -12.25
N ASP A 143 -11.33 4.90 -12.55
CA ASP A 143 -11.38 5.58 -13.87
C ASP A 143 -10.31 6.68 -14.02
N GLY A 144 -9.53 6.93 -12.97
CA GLY A 144 -8.53 8.00 -12.87
C GLY A 144 -7.18 7.48 -12.39
N PRO A 145 -6.22 8.39 -12.14
CA PRO A 145 -4.90 8.02 -11.68
C PRO A 145 -4.95 7.40 -10.27
N GLY A 146 -4.04 6.44 -10.03
CA GLY A 146 -3.79 5.88 -8.70
C GLY A 146 -3.04 6.84 -7.77
N LYS A 147 -2.56 6.33 -6.63
CA LYS A 147 -1.75 7.09 -5.68
C LYS A 147 -0.57 7.80 -6.38
N PRO A 148 -0.30 9.06 -6.14
CA PRO A 148 -0.74 9.90 -5.02
C PRO A 148 -2.07 10.67 -5.22
N ALA A 149 -2.87 10.40 -6.27
CA ALA A 149 -4.18 10.99 -6.40
C ALA A 149 -5.16 10.39 -5.35
N PRO A 150 -6.10 11.18 -4.83
CA PRO A 150 -6.93 10.77 -3.68
C PRO A 150 -8.01 9.73 -4.02
N GLY A 151 -8.26 9.45 -5.29
CA GLY A 151 -9.41 8.72 -5.79
C GLY A 151 -9.67 7.36 -5.14
N ILE A 152 -8.63 6.60 -4.80
CA ILE A 152 -8.80 5.27 -4.18
C ILE A 152 -9.34 5.39 -2.75
N TYR A 153 -8.93 6.40 -1.98
CA TYR A 153 -9.39 6.64 -0.63
C TYR A 153 -10.78 7.28 -0.60
N GLU A 154 -11.06 8.24 -1.52
CA GLU A 154 -12.40 8.79 -1.71
C GLU A 154 -13.40 7.69 -2.03
N ARG A 155 -13.04 6.77 -2.93
CA ARG A 155 -13.86 5.63 -3.30
C ARG A 155 -14.00 4.63 -2.16
N GLY A 156 -12.92 4.33 -1.43
CA GLY A 156 -12.94 3.46 -0.26
C GLY A 156 -13.92 3.95 0.81
N ALA A 157 -13.83 5.21 1.19
CA ALA A 157 -14.77 5.83 2.14
C ALA A 157 -16.22 5.79 1.63
N ALA A 158 -16.44 6.08 0.33
CA ALA A 158 -17.76 6.05 -0.28
C ALA A 158 -18.38 4.63 -0.30
N GLU A 159 -17.61 3.60 -0.64
CA GLU A 159 -18.08 2.20 -0.66
C GLU A 159 -18.29 1.64 0.76
N LEU A 160 -17.50 2.08 1.74
CA LEU A 160 -17.78 1.81 3.15
C LEU A 160 -19.06 2.52 3.64
N GLY A 161 -19.53 3.54 2.94
CA GLY A 161 -20.66 4.38 3.37
C GLY A 161 -20.30 5.29 4.55
N VAL A 162 -19.03 5.65 4.69
CA VAL A 162 -18.50 6.46 5.79
C VAL A 162 -17.95 7.78 5.22
N PRO A 163 -18.30 8.95 5.81
CA PRO A 163 -17.69 10.21 5.40
C PRO A 163 -16.17 10.21 5.58
N PRO A 164 -15.38 10.79 4.64
CA PRO A 164 -13.91 10.79 4.72
C PRO A 164 -13.37 11.28 6.07
N GLU A 165 -13.95 12.31 6.66
CA GLU A 165 -13.57 12.85 7.96
C GLU A 165 -13.79 11.91 9.16
N ASN A 166 -14.53 10.82 8.96
CA ASN A 166 -14.75 9.74 9.92
C ASN A 166 -13.99 8.45 9.55
N CYS A 167 -13.18 8.49 8.49
CA CYS A 167 -12.31 7.39 8.10
C CYS A 167 -10.87 7.63 8.54
N VAL A 168 -10.18 6.53 8.84
CA VAL A 168 -8.73 6.49 9.01
C VAL A 168 -8.12 5.76 7.81
N ALA A 169 -7.01 6.27 7.30
CA ALA A 169 -6.16 5.53 6.37
C ALA A 169 -4.88 5.08 7.08
N VAL A 170 -4.44 3.86 6.80
CA VAL A 170 -3.14 3.32 7.27
C VAL A 170 -2.26 3.09 6.06
N GLU A 171 -1.12 3.77 6.03
CA GLU A 171 -0.24 3.86 4.87
C GLU A 171 1.24 3.89 5.25
N ASP A 172 2.06 3.32 4.38
CA ASP A 172 3.48 3.21 4.61
C ASP A 172 4.33 3.93 3.55
N SER A 173 3.70 4.47 2.51
CA SER A 173 4.36 5.13 1.38
C SER A 173 4.08 6.63 1.33
N THR A 174 5.02 7.41 0.80
CA THR A 174 4.84 8.86 0.58
C THR A 174 3.66 9.14 -0.37
N ALA A 175 3.49 8.33 -1.42
CA ALA A 175 2.40 8.49 -2.38
C ALA A 175 1.03 8.20 -1.74
N GLY A 176 0.96 7.14 -0.94
CA GLY A 176 -0.28 6.75 -0.29
C GLY A 176 -0.69 7.70 0.84
N VAL A 177 0.26 8.12 1.69
CA VAL A 177 0.01 9.14 2.72
C VAL A 177 -0.57 10.41 2.09
N ARG A 178 0.02 10.86 0.98
CA ARG A 178 -0.48 12.03 0.26
C ARG A 178 -1.90 11.80 -0.28
N ALA A 179 -2.15 10.65 -0.90
CA ALA A 179 -3.45 10.32 -1.44
C ALA A 179 -4.55 10.31 -0.35
N ALA A 180 -4.26 9.70 0.81
CA ALA A 180 -5.18 9.64 1.93
C ALA A 180 -5.46 11.01 2.56
N THR A 181 -4.40 11.82 2.74
CA THR A 181 -4.52 13.18 3.28
C THR A 181 -5.32 14.09 2.32
N ASP A 182 -5.03 14.03 1.02
CA ASP A 182 -5.74 14.81 0.00
C ASP A 182 -7.22 14.37 -0.13
N ALA A 183 -7.55 13.12 0.20
CA ALA A 183 -8.93 12.60 0.29
C ALA A 183 -9.66 13.04 1.57
N GLY A 184 -8.97 13.62 2.53
CA GLY A 184 -9.54 14.14 3.77
C GLY A 184 -9.74 13.09 4.88
N LEU A 185 -9.08 11.93 4.79
CA LEU A 185 -9.05 10.94 5.85
C LEU A 185 -8.02 11.33 6.92
N TYR A 186 -8.25 10.89 8.16
CA TYR A 186 -7.18 10.89 9.16
C TYR A 186 -6.12 9.87 8.73
N THR A 187 -4.89 10.30 8.55
CA THR A 187 -3.85 9.46 7.95
C THR A 187 -2.84 9.02 8.98
N VAL A 188 -2.73 7.71 9.18
CA VAL A 188 -1.71 7.07 10.01
C VAL A 188 -0.59 6.56 9.11
N GLY A 189 0.58 7.18 9.23
CA GLY A 189 1.80 6.70 8.61
C GLY A 189 2.34 5.49 9.38
N PHE A 190 2.50 4.35 8.70
CA PHE A 190 2.94 3.11 9.32
C PHE A 190 4.39 2.80 9.01
N ARG A 191 5.15 2.46 10.04
CA ARG A 191 6.48 1.86 9.93
C ARG A 191 6.40 0.44 10.48
N GLY A 192 6.69 -0.55 9.64
CA GLY A 192 6.64 -1.98 10.04
C GLY A 192 7.46 -2.28 11.30
N ASP A 193 7.35 -3.52 11.82
CA ASP A 193 7.98 -3.96 13.08
C ASP A 193 9.52 -4.00 13.06
N CYS A 194 10.16 -3.70 11.95
CA CYS A 194 11.60 -3.82 11.83
C CYS A 194 12.32 -2.68 12.56
N ALA A 195 12.93 -3.02 13.71
CA ALA A 195 14.05 -2.30 14.28
C ALA A 195 15.35 -2.41 13.41
N ALA A 196 15.34 -3.20 12.34
CA ALA A 196 16.36 -3.23 11.32
C ALA A 196 16.13 -2.05 10.37
N GLU A 197 17.23 -1.44 9.89
CA GLU A 197 17.20 -0.34 8.89
C GLU A 197 16.13 -0.65 7.82
N PRO A 198 15.23 0.30 7.55
CA PRO A 198 14.17 0.05 6.59
C PRO A 198 14.80 -0.42 5.27
N PRO A 199 14.31 -1.49 4.66
CA PRO A 199 14.74 -1.91 3.33
C PRO A 199 14.41 -0.85 2.27
N ARG A 200 13.55 0.11 2.64
CA ARG A 200 13.23 1.33 1.91
C ARG A 200 14.48 2.21 1.85
N GLY A 201 14.87 2.58 0.66
CA GLY A 201 15.86 3.65 0.52
C GLY A 201 15.45 4.84 1.40
N ASP A 202 16.41 5.63 1.85
CA ASP A 202 16.30 6.73 2.85
C ASP A 202 15.21 7.80 2.61
N GLU A 203 14.23 7.57 1.73
CA GLU A 203 13.38 8.60 1.12
C GLU A 203 11.87 8.44 1.37
N THR A 204 11.39 7.48 2.21
CA THR A 204 9.95 7.43 2.53
C THR A 204 9.58 8.54 3.50
N ASP A 205 9.01 9.61 2.96
CA ASP A 205 8.52 10.74 3.74
C ASP A 205 7.06 10.53 4.15
N LEU A 206 6.85 10.26 5.43
CA LEU A 206 5.53 10.14 6.06
C LEU A 206 5.10 11.40 6.81
N SER A 207 5.82 12.52 6.65
CA SER A 207 5.59 13.75 7.42
C SER A 207 4.24 14.42 7.14
N ALA A 208 3.57 14.06 6.04
CA ALA A 208 2.23 14.54 5.72
C ALA A 208 1.13 13.77 6.45
N ALA A 209 1.43 12.63 7.10
CA ALA A 209 0.47 11.92 7.93
C ALA A 209 0.15 12.71 9.21
N ASP A 210 -1.07 12.54 9.73
CA ASP A 210 -1.49 13.14 11.01
C ASP A 210 -0.74 12.52 12.20
N GLU A 211 -0.42 11.23 12.10
CA GLU A 211 0.35 10.46 13.08
C GLU A 211 1.25 9.45 12.38
N VAL A 212 2.41 9.14 12.97
CA VAL A 212 3.29 8.07 12.49
C VAL A 212 3.51 7.07 13.61
N VAL A 213 3.19 5.80 13.36
CA VAL A 213 3.33 4.70 14.31
C VAL A 213 4.28 3.63 13.82
N THR A 214 4.80 2.84 14.74
CA THR A 214 5.71 1.72 14.44
C THR A 214 5.12 0.42 14.96
N GLY A 215 5.09 -0.60 14.10
CA GLY A 215 4.64 -1.94 14.43
C GLY A 215 3.15 -2.06 14.74
N ILE A 216 2.69 -3.30 14.85
CA ILE A 216 1.28 -3.62 15.07
C ILE A 216 0.75 -3.04 16.40
N GLU A 217 1.57 -3.00 17.44
CA GLU A 217 1.19 -2.45 18.74
C GLU A 217 0.94 -0.93 18.66
N GLY A 218 1.72 -0.21 17.82
CA GLY A 218 1.45 1.20 17.54
C GLY A 218 0.11 1.40 16.84
N LEU A 219 -0.24 0.55 15.86
CA LEU A 219 -1.55 0.59 15.22
C LEU A 219 -2.68 0.28 16.20
N ARG A 220 -2.52 -0.72 17.07
CA ARG A 220 -3.50 -1.06 18.09
C ARG A 220 -3.71 0.11 19.06
N GLY A 221 -2.62 0.75 19.48
CA GLY A 221 -2.69 1.96 20.31
C GLY A 221 -3.54 3.06 19.68
N THR A 222 -3.29 3.36 18.42
CA THR A 222 -4.00 4.43 17.70
C THR A 222 -5.44 4.06 17.34
N LEU A 223 -5.68 2.83 16.84
CA LEU A 223 -6.98 2.43 16.28
C LEU A 223 -7.93 1.81 17.32
N LEU A 224 -7.39 1.30 18.44
CA LEU A 224 -8.18 0.58 19.46
C LEU A 224 -8.10 1.21 20.86
N ASP A 225 -7.24 2.21 21.07
CA ASP A 225 -7.01 2.85 22.38
C ASP A 225 -6.44 1.85 23.42
N GLU A 226 -5.54 0.92 22.99
CA GLU A 226 -4.98 -0.18 23.80
C GLU A 226 -3.53 0.10 24.28
#